data_fa73c8c527e975dce24c0f91f7951c5a
#
_entry.id   fa73c8c527e975dce24c0f91f7951c5a
#
_cell.length_a   1.000
_cell.length_b   1.000
_cell.length_c   1.000
_cell.angle_alpha   90.00
_cell.angle_beta   90.00
_cell.angle_gamma   90.00
#
_symmetry.space_group_name_H-M   'P 1'
#
loop_
_entity.id
_entity.type
_entity.pdbx_description
1 polymer ?
#
loop_
_entity_poly.entity_id
_entity_poly.type
_entity_poly.pdbx_seq_one_letter_code
_entity_poly.pdbx_strand_id
1 'polypeptide(L)'
;GGNAPLLVFDDANLDDAVDGVMASKFRNSGQTCVCTNRIYVQNGVYDCFVDKLHLAIRGLKVGNGLDSEIDQGPLIDLAAVEKVEEHIEDAVVKGGKIVCGGSRHSLGGSFFEPTLLVDANQEMKVASEETFGPLAPVFRFMEDQQGIDMANATEFGLAAYFYASDMARIWRIAEAVESGMVAINTGILSNEVAPFGGVKQSGLGREGSRHGLDEYLEMKYLCFGGIKQ
;
A
#
# COMPACT_ATOMS: atom_id res chain seq x y z
N GLY A 1 1.33 10.89 -5.41
CA GLY A 1 0.45 10.02 -4.65
C GLY A 1 0.51 8.58 -5.17
N GLY A 2 -0.12 7.71 -4.45
CA GLY A 2 -0.23 6.29 -4.80
C GLY A 2 -1.56 5.70 -4.33
N ASN A 3 -1.79 4.46 -4.69
CA ASN A 3 -2.91 3.66 -4.20
C ASN A 3 -2.46 2.19 -4.19
N ALA A 4 -1.39 1.92 -3.43
CA ALA A 4 -0.62 0.69 -3.51
C ALA A 4 -1.46 -0.57 -3.27
N PRO A 5 -1.46 -1.54 -4.19
CA PRO A 5 -2.01 -2.86 -3.96
C PRO A 5 -1.03 -3.73 -3.18
N LEU A 6 -1.56 -4.64 -2.35
CA LEU A 6 -0.83 -5.77 -1.80
C LEU A 6 -1.63 -7.04 -2.10
N LEU A 7 -1.02 -7.99 -2.83
CA LEU A 7 -1.68 -9.24 -3.20
C LEU A 7 -1.13 -10.39 -2.36
N VAL A 8 -2.02 -11.24 -1.87
CA VAL A 8 -1.68 -12.47 -1.15
C VAL A 8 -2.22 -13.66 -1.93
N PHE A 9 -1.32 -14.43 -2.51
CA PHE A 9 -1.67 -15.62 -3.29
C PHE A 9 -1.82 -16.85 -2.39
N ASP A 10 -2.46 -17.89 -2.88
CA ASP A 10 -2.79 -19.10 -2.11
C ASP A 10 -1.58 -19.94 -1.69
N ASP A 11 -0.42 -19.74 -2.34
CA ASP A 11 0.86 -20.36 -1.99
C ASP A 11 1.75 -19.51 -1.07
N ALA A 12 1.26 -18.34 -0.63
CA ALA A 12 2.02 -17.43 0.23
C ALA A 12 2.17 -17.97 1.65
N ASN A 13 3.28 -17.61 2.32
CA ASN A 13 3.35 -17.69 3.77
C ASN A 13 2.46 -16.60 4.38
N LEU A 14 1.37 -17.00 5.02
CA LEU A 14 0.38 -16.06 5.54
C LEU A 14 0.89 -15.24 6.74
N ASP A 15 1.78 -15.79 7.55
CA ASP A 15 2.36 -15.04 8.67
C ASP A 15 3.26 -13.92 8.16
N ASP A 16 4.13 -14.20 7.20
CA ASP A 16 4.96 -13.18 6.54
C ASP A 16 4.10 -12.13 5.82
N ALA A 17 2.98 -12.56 5.20
CA ALA A 17 2.07 -11.65 4.51
C ALA A 17 1.33 -10.72 5.48
N VAL A 18 0.93 -11.20 6.65
CA VAL A 18 0.33 -10.38 7.71
C VAL A 18 1.35 -9.39 8.25
N ASP A 19 2.56 -9.83 8.58
CA ASP A 19 3.65 -8.95 9.03
C ASP A 19 3.95 -7.88 7.99
N GLY A 20 3.91 -8.22 6.71
CA GLY A 20 4.08 -7.27 5.63
C GLY A 20 2.96 -6.24 5.51
N VAL A 21 1.71 -6.65 5.71
CA VAL A 21 0.60 -5.68 5.78
C VAL A 21 0.78 -4.76 6.98
N MET A 22 1.10 -5.29 8.15
CA MET A 22 1.33 -4.48 9.34
C MET A 22 2.44 -3.44 9.10
N ALA A 23 3.56 -3.84 8.51
CA ALA A 23 4.69 -2.97 8.21
C ALA A 23 4.39 -1.93 7.13
N SER A 24 3.60 -2.28 6.09
CA SER A 24 3.32 -1.38 4.97
C SER A 24 2.09 -0.51 5.18
N LYS A 25 1.04 -1.01 5.87
CA LYS A 25 -0.24 -0.30 6.04
C LYS A 25 -0.27 0.63 7.23
N PHE A 26 0.24 0.16 8.39
CA PHE A 26 0.07 0.90 9.64
C PHE A 26 1.26 1.79 10.00
N ARG A 27 2.35 1.74 9.23
CA ARG A 27 3.46 2.69 9.35
C ARG A 27 2.94 4.12 9.23
N ASN A 28 3.32 4.98 10.17
CA ASN A 28 2.89 6.37 10.25
C ASN A 28 1.35 6.54 10.15
N SER A 29 0.60 5.63 10.79
CA SER A 29 -0.88 5.62 10.75
C SER A 29 -1.46 5.53 9.34
N GLY A 30 -0.76 4.86 8.41
CA GLY A 30 -1.17 4.76 7.00
C GLY A 30 -0.90 6.01 6.16
N GLN A 31 -0.18 7.01 6.68
CA GLN A 31 0.05 8.30 6.03
C GLN A 31 1.41 8.34 5.31
N THR A 32 1.63 7.41 4.40
CA THR A 32 2.77 7.43 3.47
C THR A 32 2.33 7.01 2.08
N CYS A 33 2.94 7.59 1.05
CA CYS A 33 2.57 7.35 -0.36
C CYS A 33 2.79 5.89 -0.82
N VAL A 34 3.62 5.13 -0.11
CA VAL A 34 3.86 3.71 -0.36
C VAL A 34 3.09 2.79 0.59
N CYS A 35 2.23 3.33 1.47
CA CYS A 35 1.37 2.49 2.30
C CYS A 35 0.42 1.67 1.44
N THR A 36 0.26 0.40 1.80
CA THR A 36 -0.77 -0.46 1.21
C THR A 36 -2.15 0.15 1.45
N ASN A 37 -2.88 0.46 0.37
CA ASN A 37 -4.26 0.96 0.45
C ASN A 37 -5.28 -0.11 0.07
N ARG A 38 -4.90 -1.10 -0.73
CA ARG A 38 -5.80 -2.14 -1.24
C ARG A 38 -5.17 -3.51 -1.02
N ILE A 39 -5.77 -4.32 -0.14
CA ILE A 39 -5.27 -5.66 0.19
C ILE A 39 -6.11 -6.67 -0.56
N TYR A 40 -5.53 -7.31 -1.57
CA TYR A 40 -6.15 -8.34 -2.40
C TYR A 40 -5.73 -9.72 -1.93
N VAL A 41 -6.68 -10.58 -1.57
CA VAL A 41 -6.38 -11.92 -1.04
C VAL A 41 -7.07 -12.98 -1.86
N GLN A 42 -6.31 -13.98 -2.30
CA GLN A 42 -6.87 -15.10 -3.06
C GLN A 42 -7.85 -15.91 -2.22
N ASN A 43 -8.94 -16.32 -2.83
CA ASN A 43 -10.09 -16.91 -2.16
C ASN A 43 -9.73 -18.08 -1.22
N GLY A 44 -8.81 -18.94 -1.64
CA GLY A 44 -8.43 -20.14 -0.88
C GLY A 44 -7.83 -19.86 0.50
N VAL A 45 -7.23 -18.68 0.68
CA VAL A 45 -6.55 -18.27 1.93
C VAL A 45 -7.19 -17.07 2.61
N TYR A 46 -8.24 -16.51 2.02
CA TYR A 46 -8.84 -15.25 2.46
C TYR A 46 -9.26 -15.24 3.93
N ASP A 47 -10.07 -16.20 4.34
CA ASP A 47 -10.63 -16.20 5.69
C ASP A 47 -9.52 -16.41 6.75
N CYS A 48 -8.59 -17.32 6.50
CA CYS A 48 -7.43 -17.54 7.39
C CYS A 48 -6.53 -16.29 7.47
N PHE A 49 -6.31 -15.61 6.35
CA PHE A 49 -5.53 -14.37 6.33
C PHE A 49 -6.23 -13.24 7.11
N VAL A 50 -7.54 -13.07 6.91
CA VAL A 50 -8.35 -12.07 7.62
C VAL A 50 -8.32 -12.30 9.13
N ASP A 51 -8.46 -13.54 9.58
CA ASP A 51 -8.41 -13.88 11.01
C ASP A 51 -7.04 -13.51 11.63
N LYS A 52 -5.95 -13.86 10.97
CA LYS A 52 -4.59 -13.51 11.41
C LYS A 52 -4.37 -11.99 11.43
N LEU A 53 -4.77 -11.28 10.37
CA LEU A 53 -4.65 -9.84 10.25
C LEU A 53 -5.48 -9.12 11.32
N HIS A 54 -6.69 -9.59 11.60
CA HIS A 54 -7.52 -9.07 12.69
C HIS A 54 -6.81 -9.12 14.04
N LEU A 55 -6.20 -10.27 14.37
CA LEU A 55 -5.46 -10.42 15.62
C LEU A 55 -4.27 -9.46 15.70
N ALA A 56 -3.52 -9.30 14.60
CA ALA A 56 -2.39 -8.39 14.52
C ALA A 56 -2.82 -6.92 14.69
N ILE A 57 -3.87 -6.48 14.00
CA ILE A 57 -4.39 -5.11 14.08
C ILE A 57 -4.87 -4.77 15.50
N ARG A 58 -5.56 -5.70 16.16
CA ARG A 58 -6.02 -5.52 17.54
C ARG A 58 -4.88 -5.38 18.56
N GLY A 59 -3.70 -5.83 18.21
CA GLY A 59 -2.50 -5.68 19.04
C GLY A 59 -1.89 -4.28 19.01
N LEU A 60 -2.25 -3.42 18.04
CA LEU A 60 -1.71 -2.08 17.90
C LEU A 60 -2.15 -1.15 19.03
N LYS A 61 -1.19 -0.48 19.62
CA LYS A 61 -1.41 0.53 20.68
C LYS A 61 -1.44 1.92 20.06
N VAL A 62 -2.60 2.59 20.18
CA VAL A 62 -2.80 3.97 19.73
C VAL A 62 -2.47 4.92 20.85
N GLY A 63 -1.66 5.94 20.57
CA GLY A 63 -1.30 6.92 21.60
C GLY A 63 -0.36 8.01 21.13
N ASN A 64 0.18 8.77 22.08
CA ASN A 64 1.19 9.77 21.79
C ASN A 64 2.52 9.08 21.45
N GLY A 65 3.08 9.35 20.26
CA GLY A 65 4.33 8.75 19.80
C GLY A 65 5.59 9.10 20.62
N LEU A 66 5.49 9.98 21.62
CA LEU A 66 6.55 10.24 22.59
C LEU A 66 6.51 9.26 23.76
N ASP A 67 5.41 8.53 23.93
CA ASP A 67 5.28 7.52 24.97
C ASP A 67 5.91 6.19 24.50
N SER A 68 6.38 5.38 25.42
CA SER A 68 6.94 4.07 25.10
C SER A 68 5.85 3.09 24.62
N GLU A 69 6.22 2.21 23.72
CA GLU A 69 5.34 1.13 23.23
C GLU A 69 4.07 1.58 22.47
N ILE A 70 4.08 2.76 21.86
CA ILE A 70 3.02 3.21 20.98
C ILE A 70 3.36 2.85 19.53
N ASP A 71 2.41 2.20 18.84
CA ASP A 71 2.55 1.75 17.45
C ASP A 71 1.96 2.76 16.47
N GLN A 72 0.86 3.42 16.84
CA GLN A 72 0.12 4.34 15.98
C GLN A 72 -0.17 5.67 16.67
N GLY A 73 0.28 6.76 16.06
CA GLY A 73 0.01 8.14 16.46
C GLY A 73 -1.28 8.70 15.83
N PRO A 74 -1.52 10.02 15.98
CA PRO A 74 -2.66 10.70 15.39
C PRO A 74 -2.51 10.86 13.87
N LEU A 75 -3.61 11.11 13.18
CA LEU A 75 -3.60 11.64 11.82
C LEU A 75 -3.16 13.12 11.83
N ILE A 76 -2.78 13.63 10.66
CA ILE A 76 -2.24 14.98 10.53
C ILE A 76 -3.22 16.05 11.03
N ASP A 77 -4.51 15.89 10.72
CA ASP A 77 -5.57 16.83 11.10
C ASP A 77 -6.96 16.15 11.10
N LEU A 78 -8.00 16.96 11.37
CA LEU A 78 -9.37 16.47 11.35
C LEU A 78 -9.91 16.19 9.95
N ALA A 79 -9.40 16.87 8.91
CA ALA A 79 -9.82 16.58 7.55
C ALA A 79 -9.37 15.18 7.11
N ALA A 80 -8.19 14.73 7.58
CA ALA A 80 -7.74 13.36 7.37
C ALA A 80 -8.64 12.33 8.09
N VAL A 81 -9.12 12.66 9.30
CA VAL A 81 -10.09 11.82 10.03
C VAL A 81 -11.41 11.72 9.26
N GLU A 82 -11.96 12.86 8.81
CA GLU A 82 -13.20 12.93 8.04
C GLU A 82 -13.12 12.13 6.74
N LYS A 83 -11.97 12.17 6.05
CA LYS A 83 -11.74 11.36 4.87
C LYS A 83 -11.78 9.86 5.16
N VAL A 84 -11.18 9.41 6.25
CA VAL A 84 -11.23 8.00 6.67
C VAL A 84 -12.66 7.59 6.98
N GLU A 85 -13.42 8.44 7.70
CA GLU A 85 -14.83 8.22 8.01
C GLU A 85 -15.68 8.11 6.73
N GLU A 86 -15.48 9.03 5.77
CA GLU A 86 -16.17 9.01 4.47
C GLU A 86 -15.90 7.70 3.70
N HIS A 87 -14.66 7.23 3.67
CA HIS A 87 -14.30 5.97 3.01
C HIS A 87 -14.92 4.75 3.70
N ILE A 88 -14.99 4.76 5.03
CA ILE A 88 -15.64 3.70 5.80
C ILE A 88 -17.15 3.69 5.53
N GLU A 89 -17.78 4.86 5.59
CA GLU A 89 -19.22 5.00 5.35
C GLU A 89 -19.60 4.53 3.94
N ASP A 90 -18.88 5.00 2.92
CA ASP A 90 -19.06 4.54 1.53
C ASP A 90 -18.93 3.03 1.41
N ALA A 91 -17.91 2.45 2.03
CA ALA A 91 -17.67 1.01 1.96
C ALA A 91 -18.78 0.20 2.65
N VAL A 92 -19.23 0.62 3.82
CA VAL A 92 -20.31 -0.06 4.55
C VAL A 92 -21.64 0.01 3.78
N VAL A 93 -21.99 1.17 3.20
CA VAL A 93 -23.17 1.33 2.35
C VAL A 93 -23.13 0.39 1.14
N LYS A 94 -21.94 0.11 0.62
CA LYS A 94 -21.73 -0.77 -0.55
C LYS A 94 -21.46 -2.23 -0.19
N GLY A 95 -21.71 -2.63 1.07
CA GLY A 95 -21.70 -4.01 1.52
C GLY A 95 -20.41 -4.46 2.23
N GLY A 96 -19.44 -3.58 2.41
CA GLY A 96 -18.25 -3.84 3.23
C GLY A 96 -18.60 -3.99 4.71
N LYS A 97 -17.78 -4.73 5.45
CA LYS A 97 -17.99 -5.01 6.87
C LYS A 97 -16.77 -4.61 7.69
N ILE A 98 -16.98 -3.87 8.76
CA ILE A 98 -15.94 -3.56 9.74
C ILE A 98 -15.78 -4.76 10.68
N VAL A 99 -14.55 -5.26 10.77
CA VAL A 99 -14.17 -6.35 11.68
C VAL A 99 -13.63 -5.80 13.00
N CYS A 100 -12.84 -4.71 12.94
CA CYS A 100 -12.39 -3.96 14.12
C CYS A 100 -12.11 -2.51 13.76
N GLY A 101 -12.06 -1.63 14.77
CA GLY A 101 -11.89 -0.19 14.57
C GLY A 101 -13.14 0.48 13.99
N GLY A 102 -12.96 1.36 13.03
CA GLY A 102 -14.04 2.01 12.29
C GLY A 102 -14.54 3.30 12.93
N SER A 103 -13.88 3.82 13.95
CA SER A 103 -14.29 5.03 14.67
C SER A 103 -13.12 5.85 15.16
N ARG A 104 -13.40 7.10 15.55
CA ARG A 104 -12.42 7.95 16.24
C ARG A 104 -12.01 7.31 17.56
N HIS A 105 -10.72 7.37 17.88
CA HIS A 105 -10.19 6.84 19.12
C HIS A 105 -10.61 7.68 20.34
N SER A 106 -10.72 7.04 21.52
CA SER A 106 -11.14 7.69 22.76
C SER A 106 -10.22 8.81 23.27
N LEU A 107 -8.99 8.89 22.79
CA LEU A 107 -8.06 9.99 23.04
C LEU A 107 -8.53 11.32 22.43
N GLY A 108 -9.50 11.31 21.51
CA GLY A 108 -10.01 12.51 20.85
C GLY A 108 -9.04 13.10 19.81
N GLY A 109 -9.24 14.36 19.45
CA GLY A 109 -8.42 15.04 18.43
C GLY A 109 -8.45 14.28 17.09
N SER A 110 -7.29 14.07 16.50
CA SER A 110 -7.14 13.35 15.22
C SER A 110 -6.71 11.90 15.38
N PHE A 111 -6.88 11.31 16.55
CA PHE A 111 -6.65 9.87 16.76
C PHE A 111 -7.80 9.04 16.19
N PHE A 112 -7.46 8.00 15.42
CA PHE A 112 -8.40 7.10 14.79
C PHE A 112 -8.03 5.65 15.06
N GLU A 113 -9.02 4.78 15.26
CA GLU A 113 -8.81 3.36 15.50
C GLU A 113 -8.20 2.66 14.26
N PRO A 114 -7.17 1.82 14.43
CA PRO A 114 -6.72 0.92 13.35
C PRO A 114 -7.89 0.05 12.90
N THR A 115 -8.19 0.11 11.61
CA THR A 115 -9.46 -0.41 11.08
C THR A 115 -9.22 -1.51 10.06
N LEU A 116 -9.91 -2.64 10.24
CA LEU A 116 -10.01 -3.72 9.26
C LEU A 116 -11.40 -3.73 8.64
N LEU A 117 -11.45 -3.55 7.32
CA LEU A 117 -12.65 -3.63 6.50
C LEU A 117 -12.55 -4.89 5.60
N VAL A 118 -13.54 -5.75 5.63
CA VAL A 118 -13.61 -6.94 4.77
C VAL A 118 -14.77 -6.86 3.77
N ASP A 119 -14.80 -7.80 2.83
CA ASP A 119 -15.78 -7.84 1.74
C ASP A 119 -15.76 -6.54 0.90
N ALA A 120 -14.59 -5.92 0.77
CA ALA A 120 -14.42 -4.76 -0.09
C ALA A 120 -14.59 -5.13 -1.57
N ASN A 121 -15.13 -4.19 -2.37
CA ASN A 121 -15.34 -4.37 -3.81
C ASN A 121 -14.89 -3.15 -4.60
N GLN A 122 -14.82 -3.29 -5.93
CA GLN A 122 -14.28 -2.26 -6.83
C GLN A 122 -15.17 -1.01 -6.98
N GLU A 123 -16.39 -1.01 -6.47
CA GLU A 123 -17.30 0.16 -6.52
C GLU A 123 -17.09 1.11 -5.34
N MET A 124 -16.33 0.68 -4.32
CA MET A 124 -16.04 1.45 -3.12
C MET A 124 -14.95 2.50 -3.36
N LYS A 125 -15.02 3.63 -2.66
CA LYS A 125 -13.96 4.66 -2.70
C LYS A 125 -12.59 4.09 -2.34
N VAL A 126 -12.51 3.20 -1.39
CA VAL A 126 -11.26 2.51 -0.99
C VAL A 126 -10.58 1.72 -2.12
N ALA A 127 -11.28 1.43 -3.22
CA ALA A 127 -10.69 0.78 -4.38
C ALA A 127 -10.00 1.77 -5.34
N SER A 128 -10.50 3.00 -5.44
CA SER A 128 -10.07 3.99 -6.43
C SER A 128 -9.31 5.17 -5.83
N GLU A 129 -9.58 5.53 -4.58
CA GLU A 129 -9.01 6.69 -3.91
C GLU A 129 -7.98 6.28 -2.84
N GLU A 130 -6.88 7.02 -2.75
CA GLU A 130 -5.88 6.87 -1.69
C GLU A 130 -6.47 7.35 -0.35
N THR A 131 -6.67 6.45 0.62
CA THR A 131 -7.24 6.80 1.94
C THR A 131 -6.29 7.67 2.76
N PHE A 132 -5.00 7.32 2.78
CA PHE A 132 -3.96 7.99 3.56
C PHE A 132 -4.25 7.99 5.07
N GLY A 133 -4.67 6.85 5.58
CA GLY A 133 -5.09 6.65 6.97
C GLY A 133 -5.07 5.17 7.38
N PRO A 134 -5.40 4.85 8.65
CA PRO A 134 -5.23 3.52 9.23
C PRO A 134 -6.42 2.58 8.89
N LEU A 135 -6.83 2.56 7.64
CA LEU A 135 -7.90 1.73 7.10
C LEU A 135 -7.33 0.66 6.18
N ALA A 136 -7.52 -0.60 6.51
CA ALA A 136 -7.08 -1.78 5.77
C ALA A 136 -8.28 -2.47 5.09
N PRO A 137 -8.64 -2.10 3.85
CA PRO A 137 -9.69 -2.78 3.10
C PRO A 137 -9.16 -4.05 2.45
N VAL A 138 -9.86 -5.16 2.64
CA VAL A 138 -9.51 -6.47 2.11
C VAL A 138 -10.51 -6.89 1.05
N PHE A 139 -10.00 -7.13 -0.16
CA PHE A 139 -10.71 -7.56 -1.34
C PHE A 139 -10.44 -9.04 -1.62
N ARG A 140 -11.40 -9.74 -2.18
CA ARG A 140 -11.26 -11.15 -2.57
C ARG A 140 -11.04 -11.24 -4.09
N PHE A 141 -10.13 -12.12 -4.52
CA PHE A 141 -10.00 -12.52 -5.92
C PHE A 141 -9.91 -14.05 -6.05
N MET A 142 -10.21 -14.58 -7.23
CA MET A 142 -10.25 -16.02 -7.49
C MET A 142 -8.99 -16.50 -8.20
N GLU A 143 -8.66 -15.89 -9.33
CA GLU A 143 -7.58 -16.30 -10.23
C GLU A 143 -6.47 -15.25 -10.27
N ASP A 144 -5.23 -15.69 -10.51
CA ASP A 144 -4.05 -14.82 -10.55
C ASP A 144 -4.26 -13.58 -11.46
N GLN A 145 -4.84 -13.80 -12.66
CA GLN A 145 -5.07 -12.70 -13.59
C GLN A 145 -6.07 -11.69 -13.06
N GLN A 146 -7.13 -12.14 -12.38
CA GLN A 146 -8.09 -11.23 -11.74
C GLN A 146 -7.40 -10.36 -10.68
N GLY A 147 -6.53 -10.95 -9.85
CA GLY A 147 -5.76 -10.20 -8.85
C GLY A 147 -4.88 -9.13 -9.50
N ILE A 148 -4.19 -9.46 -10.59
CA ILE A 148 -3.35 -8.53 -11.35
C ILE A 148 -4.20 -7.40 -11.96
N ASP A 149 -5.32 -7.74 -12.58
CA ASP A 149 -6.22 -6.75 -13.21
C ASP A 149 -6.77 -5.78 -12.16
N MET A 150 -7.19 -6.28 -10.99
CA MET A 150 -7.66 -5.47 -9.88
C MET A 150 -6.53 -4.58 -9.31
N ALA A 151 -5.31 -5.09 -9.20
CA ALA A 151 -4.15 -4.31 -8.77
C ALA A 151 -3.86 -3.13 -9.70
N ASN A 152 -3.95 -3.38 -11.02
CA ASN A 152 -3.67 -2.39 -12.07
C ASN A 152 -4.83 -1.43 -12.35
N ALA A 153 -6.04 -1.71 -11.84
CA ALA A 153 -7.24 -0.88 -12.01
C ALA A 153 -7.19 0.42 -11.18
N THR A 154 -6.17 1.23 -11.43
CA THR A 154 -5.95 2.54 -10.80
C THR A 154 -5.18 3.45 -11.74
N GLU A 155 -5.35 4.75 -11.61
CA GLU A 155 -4.52 5.74 -12.31
C GLU A 155 -3.10 5.86 -11.74
N PHE A 156 -2.85 5.31 -10.55
CA PHE A 156 -1.56 5.36 -9.86
C PHE A 156 -0.69 4.13 -10.15
N GLY A 157 0.61 4.27 -9.96
CA GLY A 157 1.58 3.20 -10.15
C GLY A 157 2.89 3.49 -9.40
N LEU A 158 2.82 3.83 -8.08
CA LEU A 158 4.01 4.12 -7.29
C LEU A 158 4.63 2.84 -6.73
N ALA A 159 3.90 2.15 -5.85
CA ALA A 159 4.34 0.94 -5.16
C ALA A 159 3.31 -0.17 -5.30
N ALA A 160 3.78 -1.41 -5.34
CA ALA A 160 2.98 -2.62 -5.21
C ALA A 160 3.72 -3.65 -4.37
N TYR A 161 2.96 -4.51 -3.72
CA TYR A 161 3.47 -5.57 -2.87
C TYR A 161 2.79 -6.87 -3.25
N PHE A 162 3.48 -8.00 -3.14
CA PHE A 162 2.79 -9.29 -3.21
C PHE A 162 3.54 -10.41 -2.48
N TYR A 163 2.80 -11.43 -2.11
CA TYR A 163 3.27 -12.62 -1.40
C TYR A 163 2.91 -13.87 -2.16
N ALA A 164 3.91 -14.66 -2.55
CA ALA A 164 3.79 -15.93 -3.26
C ALA A 164 5.07 -16.75 -3.04
N SER A 165 5.02 -18.07 -3.28
CA SER A 165 6.18 -18.96 -3.13
C SER A 165 6.69 -19.52 -4.46
N ASP A 166 5.84 -19.68 -5.48
CA ASP A 166 6.23 -20.20 -6.77
C ASP A 166 7.00 -19.16 -7.60
N MET A 167 8.25 -19.45 -7.97
CA MET A 167 9.11 -18.53 -8.70
C MET A 167 8.58 -18.13 -10.08
N ALA A 168 7.91 -19.04 -10.79
CA ALA A 168 7.35 -18.72 -12.11
C ALA A 168 6.15 -17.76 -11.96
N ARG A 169 5.32 -17.97 -10.93
CA ARG A 169 4.26 -17.05 -10.53
C ARG A 169 4.83 -15.67 -10.15
N ILE A 170 5.86 -15.65 -9.31
CA ILE A 170 6.52 -14.42 -8.85
C ILE A 170 6.99 -13.57 -10.04
N TRP A 171 7.71 -14.15 -10.98
CA TRP A 171 8.18 -13.43 -12.17
C TRP A 171 7.02 -12.88 -13.01
N ARG A 172 6.03 -13.71 -13.29
CA ARG A 172 4.86 -13.30 -14.09
C ARG A 172 4.12 -12.12 -13.46
N ILE A 173 3.94 -12.14 -12.13
CA ILE A 173 3.24 -11.08 -11.43
C ILE A 173 4.09 -9.82 -11.37
N ALA A 174 5.38 -9.95 -11.04
CA ALA A 174 6.29 -8.81 -10.96
C ALA A 174 6.39 -8.02 -12.27
N GLU A 175 6.34 -8.72 -13.42
CA GLU A 175 6.34 -8.09 -14.74
C GLU A 175 4.96 -7.49 -15.13
N ALA A 176 3.87 -8.06 -14.62
CA ALA A 176 2.52 -7.66 -15.00
C ALA A 176 1.96 -6.49 -14.17
N VAL A 177 2.47 -6.26 -12.96
CA VAL A 177 2.01 -5.18 -12.09
C VAL A 177 2.56 -3.84 -12.54
N GLU A 178 1.68 -2.88 -12.80
CA GLU A 178 1.99 -1.55 -13.35
C GLU A 178 2.40 -0.56 -12.25
N SER A 179 3.53 -0.82 -11.59
CA SER A 179 4.10 0.03 -10.54
C SER A 179 5.58 0.24 -10.75
N GLY A 180 6.08 1.43 -10.38
CA GLY A 180 7.50 1.75 -10.48
C GLY A 180 8.38 1.01 -9.48
N MET A 181 7.77 0.53 -8.38
CA MET A 181 8.43 -0.24 -7.33
C MET A 181 7.56 -1.43 -6.95
N VAL A 182 8.15 -2.62 -6.91
CA VAL A 182 7.45 -3.86 -6.54
C VAL A 182 8.22 -4.56 -5.43
N ALA A 183 7.56 -4.82 -4.31
CA ALA A 183 8.10 -5.59 -3.19
C ALA A 183 7.55 -7.01 -3.20
N ILE A 184 8.41 -7.99 -3.13
CA ILE A 184 8.09 -9.41 -3.18
C ILE A 184 8.41 -10.05 -1.83
N ASN A 185 7.40 -10.60 -1.17
CA ASN A 185 7.52 -11.24 0.15
C ASN A 185 8.13 -10.32 1.22
N THR A 186 7.88 -9.01 1.12
CA THR A 186 8.27 -8.02 2.12
C THR A 186 7.30 -6.84 2.12
N GLY A 187 7.03 -6.25 3.29
CA GLY A 187 6.19 -5.06 3.46
C GLY A 187 6.97 -3.74 3.43
N ILE A 188 8.29 -3.78 3.25
CA ILE A 188 9.16 -2.60 3.23
C ILE A 188 9.96 -2.61 1.92
N LEU A 189 9.81 -1.53 1.12
CA LEU A 189 10.49 -1.39 -0.16
C LEU A 189 11.45 -0.17 -0.22
N SER A 190 11.34 0.76 0.72
CA SER A 190 12.18 1.96 0.73
C SER A 190 13.62 1.62 1.11
N ASN A 191 14.56 1.92 0.21
CA ASN A 191 15.99 1.70 0.41
C ASN A 191 16.76 2.79 -0.35
N GLU A 192 17.79 3.38 0.26
CA GLU A 192 18.56 4.49 -0.31
C GLU A 192 19.35 4.10 -1.56
N VAL A 193 19.66 2.82 -1.75
CA VAL A 193 20.38 2.35 -2.94
C VAL A 193 19.47 1.95 -4.10
N ALA A 194 18.16 1.88 -3.86
CA ALA A 194 17.16 1.55 -4.87
C ALA A 194 16.47 2.82 -5.42
N PRO A 195 16.14 2.87 -6.73
CA PRO A 195 15.42 4.01 -7.29
C PRO A 195 13.99 4.04 -6.75
N PHE A 196 13.59 5.19 -6.22
CA PHE A 196 12.24 5.44 -5.71
C PHE A 196 11.45 6.28 -6.71
N GLY A 197 10.29 5.83 -7.13
CA GLY A 197 9.41 6.56 -8.05
C GLY A 197 8.39 5.66 -8.72
N GLY A 198 7.44 6.27 -9.39
CA GLY A 198 6.28 5.60 -9.98
C GLY A 198 6.19 5.69 -11.48
N VAL A 199 5.08 5.18 -11.98
CA VAL A 199 4.60 5.29 -13.36
C VAL A 199 3.17 5.82 -13.33
N LYS A 200 2.52 5.98 -14.46
CA LYS A 200 1.16 6.53 -14.58
C LYS A 200 1.06 7.91 -13.90
N GLN A 201 -0.04 8.21 -13.23
CA GLN A 201 -0.25 9.48 -12.53
C GLN A 201 0.56 9.63 -11.22
N SER A 202 1.28 8.59 -10.79
CA SER A 202 2.23 8.72 -9.68
C SER A 202 3.44 9.57 -10.03
N GLY A 203 3.64 9.90 -11.29
CA GLY A 203 4.60 10.87 -11.78
C GLY A 203 5.73 10.26 -12.60
N LEU A 204 6.67 11.11 -12.96
CA LEU A 204 7.86 10.80 -13.74
C LEU A 204 9.11 10.87 -12.85
N GLY A 205 10.21 10.31 -13.35
CA GLY A 205 11.50 10.37 -12.68
C GLY A 205 11.69 9.37 -11.55
N ARG A 206 12.90 9.40 -11.00
CA ARG A 206 13.29 8.56 -9.84
C ARG A 206 14.10 9.37 -8.84
N GLU A 207 13.82 9.15 -7.56
CA GLU A 207 14.60 9.66 -6.44
C GLU A 207 15.56 8.59 -5.92
N GLY A 208 16.54 8.99 -5.14
CA GLY A 208 17.50 8.07 -4.52
C GLY A 208 18.36 7.31 -5.54
N SER A 209 19.17 6.38 -5.04
CA SER A 209 20.13 5.61 -5.83
C SER A 209 21.06 6.47 -6.71
N ARG A 210 21.82 5.84 -7.61
CA ARG A 210 22.60 6.55 -8.64
C ARG A 210 21.73 7.28 -9.68
N HIS A 211 20.48 6.85 -9.85
CA HIS A 211 19.54 7.41 -10.83
C HIS A 211 18.91 8.72 -10.38
N GLY A 212 18.92 9.03 -9.09
CA GLY A 212 18.31 10.25 -8.58
C GLY A 212 18.95 11.55 -9.09
N LEU A 213 20.18 11.49 -9.61
CA LEU A 213 20.84 12.64 -10.25
C LEU A 213 20.38 12.90 -11.69
N ASP A 214 19.85 11.88 -12.37
CA ASP A 214 19.47 11.97 -13.79
C ASP A 214 18.41 13.06 -14.01
N GLU A 215 17.52 13.26 -13.03
CA GLU A 215 16.44 14.27 -13.06
C GLU A 215 16.94 15.72 -12.91
N TYR A 216 18.20 15.93 -12.52
CA TYR A 216 18.83 17.25 -12.34
C TYR A 216 19.88 17.54 -13.40
N LEU A 217 20.07 16.65 -14.38
CA LEU A 217 21.11 16.75 -15.39
C LEU A 217 20.51 16.80 -16.78
N GLU A 218 21.15 17.61 -17.66
CA GLU A 218 20.81 17.68 -19.07
C GLU A 218 21.92 17.04 -19.91
N MET A 219 21.55 16.19 -20.84
CA MET A 219 22.49 15.58 -21.78
C MET A 219 22.85 16.55 -22.88
N LYS A 220 24.14 16.89 -23.02
CA LYS A 220 24.64 17.79 -24.05
C LYS A 220 25.62 17.08 -24.97
N TYR A 221 25.30 16.96 -26.24
CA TYR A 221 26.22 16.49 -27.28
C TYR A 221 27.12 17.64 -27.76
N LEU A 222 28.42 17.43 -27.74
CA LEU A 222 29.41 18.36 -28.31
C LEU A 222 30.19 17.66 -29.44
N CYS A 223 30.22 18.27 -30.62
CA CYS A 223 30.99 17.79 -31.73
C CYS A 223 32.05 18.82 -32.10
N PHE A 224 33.31 18.46 -32.05
CA PHE A 224 34.46 19.31 -32.38
C PHE A 224 35.01 18.89 -33.75
N GLY A 225 35.09 19.85 -34.66
CA GLY A 225 35.75 19.69 -35.96
C GLY A 225 36.82 20.79 -36.17
N GLY A 226 37.79 20.52 -37.05
CA GLY A 226 38.75 21.52 -37.51
C GLY A 226 39.73 22.06 -36.48
N ILE A 227 39.95 21.39 -35.35
CA ILE A 227 40.95 21.77 -34.36
C ILE A 227 42.33 21.53 -34.97
N LYS A 228 43.02 22.62 -35.33
CA LYS A 228 44.43 22.57 -35.74
C LYS A 228 45.29 22.82 -34.50
N GLN A 229 46.32 21.96 -34.33
CA GLN A 229 47.38 22.21 -33.36
C GLN A 229 48.27 23.37 -33.80
#